data_ebe9d62d9649fab87d2deed48c039256
#
_entry.id   ebe9d62d9649fab87d2deed48c039256
#
_cell.length_a   1.000
_cell.length_b   1.000
_cell.length_c   1.000
_cell.angle_alpha   90.00
_cell.angle_beta   90.00
_cell.angle_gamma   90.00
#
_symmetry.space_group_name_H-M   'P 1'
#
loop_
_entity.id
_entity.type
_entity.pdbx_description
1 polymer ?
#
loop_
_entity_poly.entity_id
_entity_poly.type
_entity_poly.pdbx_seq_one_letter_code
_entity_poly.pdbx_strand_id
1 'polypeptide(L)'
;MKWKGVMPAITTSFTEDLRIDHRFMAEHCRWLLDNGCAGIVALGSLGEGATLSLEEKLQVLRTCVDAVHGRSPVVASVSALTTSEAVAIAKAAADLGCDALMVLPPYVYQGNWREMKTHVAAIFEATPLSCMLYNNPVAYGTDFLPIQIQELAAEHENFEAVKESSTDVRRISAIRALVGRRLEIFVGVDDAVLEAIGVGATGWIAGLANALPRESVDLFNFGVSGKGEEAFQLYRWFLPLLRMDTTPNFVQLIKLVQAEVGIGNARVRSPRLELVGDELEQTRTIIRDALRFRPQGAMSSVSLREK
;
A
#
# COMPACT_ATOMS: atom_id res chain seq x y z
N MET A 1 4.71 -9.51 -14.20
CA MET A 1 3.34 -9.47 -13.59
C MET A 1 2.50 -8.37 -14.22
N LYS A 2 1.20 -8.26 -13.90
CA LYS A 2 0.34 -7.20 -14.44
C LYS A 2 0.07 -6.16 -13.34
N TRP A 3 0.69 -4.99 -13.46
CA TRP A 3 0.51 -3.88 -12.52
C TRP A 3 -0.75 -3.09 -12.86
N LYS A 4 -1.85 -3.25 -12.10
CA LYS A 4 -3.11 -2.50 -12.29
C LYS A 4 -4.07 -2.69 -11.12
N GLY A 5 -5.05 -1.80 -11.02
CA GLY A 5 -6.16 -1.93 -10.07
C GLY A 5 -5.78 -1.55 -8.64
N VAL A 6 -6.59 -1.96 -7.69
CA VAL A 6 -6.40 -1.66 -6.26
C VAL A 6 -5.61 -2.77 -5.60
N MET A 7 -4.47 -2.45 -5.02
CA MET A 7 -3.64 -3.36 -4.24
C MET A 7 -3.51 -2.80 -2.81
N PRO A 8 -4.10 -3.43 -1.80
CA PRO A 8 -3.93 -3.00 -0.42
C PRO A 8 -2.46 -3.09 0.03
N ALA A 9 -1.95 -1.99 0.62
CA ALA A 9 -0.79 -2.05 1.50
C ALA A 9 -1.27 -2.65 2.82
N ILE A 10 -1.12 -3.97 3.02
CA ILE A 10 -1.74 -4.64 4.15
C ILE A 10 -1.11 -4.24 5.48
N THR A 11 -1.97 -4.09 6.50
CA THR A 11 -1.54 -3.94 7.89
C THR A 11 -1.00 -5.25 8.43
N THR A 12 -0.01 -5.20 9.30
CA THR A 12 0.41 -6.37 10.08
C THR A 12 -0.45 -6.44 11.35
N SER A 13 -1.24 -7.49 11.50
CA SER A 13 -2.06 -7.70 12.69
C SER A 13 -1.23 -8.30 13.81
N PHE A 14 -1.48 -7.85 15.05
CA PHE A 14 -0.79 -8.35 16.23
C PHE A 14 -1.79 -8.97 17.23
N THR A 15 -1.36 -10.03 17.89
CA THR A 15 -2.03 -10.64 19.03
C THR A 15 -1.93 -9.74 20.27
N GLU A 16 -2.52 -10.12 21.41
CA GLU A 16 -2.47 -9.34 22.66
C GLU A 16 -1.04 -9.22 23.21
N ASP A 17 -0.21 -10.21 22.99
CA ASP A 17 1.21 -10.21 23.37
C ASP A 17 2.12 -9.66 22.27
N LEU A 18 1.55 -8.93 21.30
CA LEU A 18 2.22 -8.25 20.18
C LEU A 18 3.03 -9.18 19.26
N ARG A 19 2.75 -10.49 19.24
CA ARG A 19 3.22 -11.37 18.17
C ARG A 19 2.38 -11.16 16.91
N ILE A 20 2.93 -11.51 15.76
CA ILE A 20 2.20 -11.43 14.48
C ILE A 20 1.06 -12.46 14.47
N ASP A 21 -0.15 -12.02 14.18
CA ASP A 21 -1.31 -12.89 13.98
C ASP A 21 -1.36 -13.40 12.54
N HIS A 22 -0.55 -14.42 12.27
CA HIS A 22 -0.46 -15.02 10.93
C HIS A 22 -1.79 -15.61 10.45
N ARG A 23 -2.62 -16.13 11.37
CA ARG A 23 -3.93 -16.68 11.02
C ARG A 23 -4.83 -15.58 10.47
N PHE A 24 -4.97 -14.49 11.23
CA PHE A 24 -5.76 -13.35 10.77
C PHE A 24 -5.23 -12.78 9.46
N MET A 25 -3.90 -12.60 9.33
CA MET A 25 -3.31 -12.08 8.11
C MET A 25 -3.63 -12.95 6.89
N ALA A 26 -3.58 -14.27 7.01
CA ALA A 26 -3.94 -15.17 5.93
C ALA A 26 -5.43 -15.07 5.55
N GLU A 27 -6.32 -14.99 6.53
CA GLU A 27 -7.76 -14.79 6.33
C GLU A 27 -8.02 -13.41 5.68
N HIS A 28 -7.33 -12.37 6.13
CA HIS A 28 -7.45 -11.02 5.61
C HIS A 28 -6.98 -10.91 4.15
N CYS A 29 -5.87 -11.53 3.78
CA CYS A 29 -5.42 -11.58 2.38
C CYS A 29 -6.50 -12.19 1.47
N ARG A 30 -7.07 -13.33 1.85
CA ARG A 30 -8.14 -13.97 1.08
C ARG A 30 -9.37 -13.09 0.96
N TRP A 31 -9.81 -12.50 2.07
CA TRP A 31 -10.96 -11.60 2.11
C TRP A 31 -10.78 -10.36 1.21
N LEU A 32 -9.59 -9.76 1.20
CA LEU A 32 -9.27 -8.64 0.31
C LEU A 32 -9.43 -9.02 -1.16
N LEU A 33 -8.91 -10.19 -1.56
CA LEU A 33 -9.04 -10.68 -2.94
C LEU A 33 -10.49 -11.04 -3.30
N ASP A 34 -11.23 -11.62 -2.37
CA ASP A 34 -12.65 -11.95 -2.56
C ASP A 34 -13.53 -10.69 -2.71
N ASN A 35 -13.04 -9.53 -2.25
CA ASN A 35 -13.66 -8.22 -2.44
C ASN A 35 -13.10 -7.43 -3.66
N GLY A 36 -12.34 -8.10 -4.54
CA GLY A 36 -11.93 -7.57 -5.84
C GLY A 36 -10.58 -6.85 -5.86
N CYS A 37 -9.81 -6.89 -4.76
CA CYS A 37 -8.44 -6.37 -4.77
C CYS A 37 -7.57 -7.16 -5.77
N ALA A 38 -6.71 -6.45 -6.50
CA ALA A 38 -5.92 -7.01 -7.61
C ALA A 38 -4.62 -7.70 -7.18
N GLY A 39 -4.23 -7.58 -5.93
CA GLY A 39 -3.02 -8.16 -5.35
C GLY A 39 -2.83 -7.69 -3.91
N ILE A 40 -1.74 -8.13 -3.28
CA ILE A 40 -1.40 -7.80 -1.89
C ILE A 40 -0.01 -7.17 -1.85
N VAL A 41 0.14 -6.04 -1.15
CA VAL A 41 1.45 -5.42 -0.88
C VAL A 41 1.76 -5.55 0.61
N ALA A 42 2.73 -6.36 0.96
CA ALA A 42 3.12 -6.61 2.35
C ALA A 42 4.37 -5.84 2.76
N LEU A 43 4.56 -5.64 4.06
CA LEU A 43 5.75 -5.04 4.68
C LEU A 43 5.99 -3.55 4.36
N GLY A 44 5.00 -2.86 3.80
CA GLY A 44 5.09 -1.41 3.59
C GLY A 44 5.04 -0.63 4.92
N SER A 45 4.99 0.70 4.81
CA SER A 45 4.87 1.59 5.98
C SER A 45 3.63 1.29 6.81
N LEU A 46 2.49 1.08 6.16
CA LEU A 46 1.23 0.70 6.81
C LEU A 46 1.31 -0.69 7.46
N GLY A 47 2.07 -1.61 6.88
CA GLY A 47 2.37 -2.93 7.44
C GLY A 47 3.41 -2.92 8.56
N GLU A 48 3.83 -1.74 9.04
CA GLU A 48 4.81 -1.58 10.12
C GLU A 48 6.14 -2.31 9.85
N GLY A 49 6.52 -2.46 8.58
CA GLY A 49 7.69 -3.25 8.18
C GLY A 49 9.00 -2.82 8.86
N ALA A 50 9.13 -1.54 9.25
CA ALA A 50 10.29 -1.03 9.97
C ALA A 50 10.40 -1.53 11.43
N THR A 51 9.32 -2.04 12.03
CA THR A 51 9.29 -2.58 13.40
C THR A 51 9.40 -4.10 13.46
N LEU A 52 9.52 -4.75 12.31
CA LEU A 52 9.64 -6.21 12.19
C LEU A 52 11.10 -6.63 12.01
N SER A 53 11.51 -7.69 12.70
CA SER A 53 12.79 -8.33 12.43
C SER A 53 12.82 -8.94 11.03
N LEU A 54 14.00 -9.26 10.50
CA LEU A 54 14.11 -9.93 9.20
C LEU A 54 13.35 -11.25 9.18
N GLU A 55 13.45 -12.05 10.24
CA GLU A 55 12.73 -13.31 10.36
C GLU A 55 11.21 -13.11 10.30
N GLU A 56 10.67 -12.14 11.03
CA GLU A 56 9.25 -11.78 11.01
C GLU A 56 8.80 -11.31 9.63
N LYS A 57 9.62 -10.49 8.94
CA LYS A 57 9.34 -10.07 7.56
C LYS A 57 9.17 -11.29 6.64
N LEU A 58 10.09 -12.26 6.70
CA LEU A 58 10.02 -13.46 5.89
C LEU A 58 8.82 -14.34 6.23
N GLN A 59 8.47 -14.45 7.51
CA GLN A 59 7.27 -15.18 7.95
C GLN A 59 5.99 -14.51 7.44
N VAL A 60 5.89 -13.17 7.46
CA VAL A 60 4.76 -12.41 6.89
C VAL A 60 4.64 -12.66 5.39
N LEU A 61 5.75 -12.57 4.64
CA LEU A 61 5.73 -12.85 3.19
C LEU A 61 5.25 -14.27 2.90
N ARG A 62 5.77 -15.27 3.61
CA ARG A 62 5.32 -16.67 3.47
C ARG A 62 3.83 -16.79 3.74
N THR A 63 3.33 -16.17 4.81
CA THR A 63 1.90 -16.19 5.14
C THR A 63 1.06 -15.61 4.00
N CYS A 64 1.49 -14.49 3.40
CA CYS A 64 0.77 -13.88 2.29
C CYS A 64 0.80 -14.75 1.03
N VAL A 65 1.97 -15.29 0.66
CA VAL A 65 2.13 -16.17 -0.52
C VAL A 65 1.27 -17.41 -0.38
N ASP A 66 1.34 -18.10 0.77
CA ASP A 66 0.55 -19.29 1.05
C ASP A 66 -0.97 -18.99 1.04
N ALA A 67 -1.38 -17.86 1.61
CA ALA A 67 -2.79 -17.46 1.67
C ALA A 67 -3.37 -17.11 0.30
N VAL A 68 -2.60 -16.43 -0.52
CA VAL A 68 -3.00 -16.00 -1.88
C VAL A 68 -2.97 -17.17 -2.86
N HIS A 69 -2.04 -18.10 -2.70
CA HIS A 69 -1.93 -19.36 -3.44
C HIS A 69 -2.02 -19.17 -4.98
N GLY A 70 -1.29 -18.19 -5.51
CA GLY A 70 -1.23 -17.91 -6.95
C GLY A 70 -2.48 -17.28 -7.56
N ARG A 71 -3.51 -16.93 -6.77
CA ARG A 71 -4.75 -16.26 -7.24
C ARG A 71 -4.50 -14.83 -7.73
N SER A 72 -3.52 -14.16 -7.13
CA SER A 72 -3.18 -12.76 -7.39
C SER A 72 -1.74 -12.50 -6.96
N PRO A 73 -1.08 -11.44 -7.45
CA PRO A 73 0.29 -11.15 -7.07
C PRO A 73 0.45 -10.76 -5.60
N VAL A 74 1.55 -11.23 -5.01
CA VAL A 74 2.08 -10.78 -3.72
C VAL A 74 3.32 -9.94 -3.96
N VAL A 75 3.28 -8.69 -3.54
CA VAL A 75 4.35 -7.71 -3.66
C VAL A 75 5.04 -7.54 -2.30
N ALA A 76 6.33 -7.81 -2.23
CA ALA A 76 7.11 -7.56 -1.03
C ALA A 76 7.66 -6.14 -1.02
N SER A 77 7.35 -5.36 0.02
CA SER A 77 8.01 -4.07 0.21
C SER A 77 9.42 -4.30 0.76
N VAL A 78 10.40 -3.68 0.10
CA VAL A 78 11.81 -3.73 0.50
C VAL A 78 12.17 -2.38 1.10
N SER A 79 12.31 -2.37 2.43
CA SER A 79 12.78 -1.21 3.19
C SER A 79 13.84 -1.66 4.20
N ALA A 80 15.03 -1.09 4.10
CA ALA A 80 16.15 -1.41 4.95
C ALA A 80 17.08 -0.19 5.11
N LEU A 81 17.90 -0.20 6.15
CA LEU A 81 18.85 0.88 6.42
C LEU A 81 20.12 0.76 5.56
N THR A 82 20.42 -0.45 5.09
CA THR A 82 21.61 -0.73 4.27
C THR A 82 21.23 -1.38 2.95
N THR A 83 22.01 -1.13 1.91
CA THR A 83 21.83 -1.76 0.59
C THR A 83 21.97 -3.28 0.69
N SER A 84 22.91 -3.79 1.51
CA SER A 84 23.10 -5.23 1.67
C SER A 84 21.89 -5.94 2.28
N GLU A 85 21.24 -5.33 3.28
CA GLU A 85 20.01 -5.86 3.86
C GLU A 85 18.85 -5.80 2.85
N ALA A 86 18.71 -4.69 2.12
CA ALA A 86 17.68 -4.54 1.09
C ALA A 86 17.82 -5.63 -0.01
N VAL A 87 19.03 -5.88 -0.46
CA VAL A 87 19.36 -6.96 -1.42
C VAL A 87 19.03 -8.34 -0.86
N ALA A 88 19.33 -8.58 0.42
CA ALA A 88 19.00 -9.85 1.08
C ALA A 88 17.48 -10.07 1.15
N ILE A 89 16.71 -9.03 1.49
CA ILE A 89 15.23 -9.09 1.49
C ILE A 89 14.70 -9.35 0.08
N ALA A 90 15.25 -8.69 -0.95
CA ALA A 90 14.82 -8.86 -2.34
C ALA A 90 15.01 -10.30 -2.83
N LYS A 91 16.17 -10.91 -2.54
CA LYS A 91 16.46 -12.31 -2.87
C LYS A 91 15.53 -13.27 -2.13
N ALA A 92 15.39 -13.07 -0.80
CA ALA A 92 14.53 -13.92 0.01
C ALA A 92 13.05 -13.83 -0.42
N ALA A 93 12.56 -12.66 -0.83
CA ALA A 93 11.21 -12.49 -1.36
C ALA A 93 11.00 -13.32 -2.65
N ALA A 94 11.99 -13.33 -3.55
CA ALA A 94 11.95 -14.17 -4.75
C ALA A 94 11.92 -15.66 -4.41
N ASP A 95 12.78 -16.10 -3.49
CA ASP A 95 12.86 -17.50 -3.03
C ASP A 95 11.57 -17.95 -2.33
N LEU A 96 10.86 -17.05 -1.68
CA LEU A 96 9.56 -17.30 -1.04
C LEU A 96 8.38 -17.34 -2.02
N GLY A 97 8.60 -16.98 -3.29
CA GLY A 97 7.55 -16.99 -4.31
C GLY A 97 6.71 -15.72 -4.37
N CYS A 98 7.23 -14.58 -3.90
CA CYS A 98 6.63 -13.28 -4.21
C CYS A 98 6.69 -13.00 -5.71
N ASP A 99 5.71 -12.28 -6.24
CA ASP A 99 5.63 -11.96 -7.67
C ASP A 99 6.38 -10.69 -8.05
N ALA A 100 6.55 -9.78 -7.09
CA ALA A 100 7.16 -8.47 -7.33
C ALA A 100 7.71 -7.82 -6.06
N LEU A 101 8.47 -6.76 -6.25
CA LEU A 101 8.99 -5.92 -5.17
C LEU A 101 8.40 -4.49 -5.26
N MET A 102 8.16 -3.87 -4.10
CA MET A 102 8.01 -2.43 -3.95
C MET A 102 9.22 -1.90 -3.19
N VAL A 103 10.09 -1.16 -3.88
CA VAL A 103 11.39 -0.72 -3.36
C VAL A 103 11.30 0.70 -2.82
N LEU A 104 11.61 0.85 -1.54
CA LEU A 104 11.68 2.13 -0.85
C LEU A 104 13.12 2.66 -0.88
N PRO A 105 13.31 4.00 -0.85
CA PRO A 105 14.62 4.57 -0.59
C PRO A 105 15.05 4.27 0.86
N PRO A 106 16.37 4.34 1.17
CA PRO A 106 16.79 4.37 2.56
C PRO A 106 16.23 5.63 3.25
N TYR A 107 15.86 5.53 4.52
CA TYR A 107 15.06 6.55 5.22
C TYR A 107 15.73 7.11 6.48
N VAL A 108 17.01 6.81 6.70
CA VAL A 108 17.77 7.33 7.86
C VAL A 108 18.47 8.65 7.53
N TYR A 109 18.80 8.86 6.28
CA TYR A 109 19.42 10.09 5.78
C TYR A 109 18.97 10.38 4.35
N GLN A 110 19.12 11.63 3.93
CA GLN A 110 18.84 12.04 2.57
C GLN A 110 20.14 11.97 1.75
N GLY A 111 20.26 10.96 0.91
CA GLY A 111 21.37 10.81 0.00
C GLY A 111 21.25 11.68 -1.24
N ASN A 112 22.38 11.90 -1.93
CA ASN A 112 22.35 12.49 -3.26
C ASN A 112 21.84 11.48 -4.31
N TRP A 113 21.58 11.95 -5.55
CA TRP A 113 21.06 11.11 -6.62
C TRP A 113 21.92 9.88 -6.90
N ARG A 114 23.24 10.02 -6.92
CA ARG A 114 24.15 8.89 -7.17
C ARG A 114 24.01 7.79 -6.12
N GLU A 115 23.88 8.16 -4.84
CA GLU A 115 23.70 7.22 -3.74
C GLU A 115 22.35 6.51 -3.82
N MET A 116 21.26 7.27 -4.05
CA MET A 116 19.91 6.74 -4.15
C MET A 116 19.76 5.84 -5.38
N LYS A 117 20.29 6.25 -6.52
CA LYS A 117 20.33 5.43 -7.74
C LYS A 117 21.07 4.13 -7.52
N THR A 118 22.28 4.19 -6.94
CA THR A 118 23.08 2.99 -6.65
C THR A 118 22.37 2.02 -5.72
N HIS A 119 21.69 2.53 -4.68
CA HIS A 119 20.92 1.71 -3.75
C HIS A 119 19.78 0.98 -4.47
N VAL A 120 18.96 1.70 -5.22
CA VAL A 120 17.79 1.15 -5.92
C VAL A 120 18.23 0.17 -7.03
N ALA A 121 19.24 0.54 -7.82
CA ALA A 121 19.79 -0.30 -8.87
C ALA A 121 20.28 -1.65 -8.33
N ALA A 122 21.01 -1.65 -7.20
CA ALA A 122 21.49 -2.88 -6.58
C ALA A 122 20.35 -3.83 -6.16
N ILE A 123 19.17 -3.29 -5.80
CA ILE A 123 18.00 -4.10 -5.45
C ILE A 123 17.35 -4.66 -6.72
N PHE A 124 17.19 -3.84 -7.77
CA PHE A 124 16.64 -4.28 -9.06
C PHE A 124 17.48 -5.38 -9.71
N GLU A 125 18.80 -5.25 -9.64
CA GLU A 125 19.77 -6.22 -10.18
C GLU A 125 19.84 -7.53 -9.37
N ALA A 126 19.44 -7.48 -8.09
CA ALA A 126 19.51 -8.63 -7.19
C ALA A 126 18.40 -9.67 -7.42
N THR A 127 17.41 -9.38 -8.26
CA THR A 127 16.22 -10.22 -8.43
C THR A 127 15.71 -10.21 -9.87
N PRO A 128 15.13 -11.32 -10.37
CA PRO A 128 14.40 -11.33 -11.63
C PRO A 128 12.95 -10.81 -11.47
N LEU A 129 12.50 -10.49 -10.27
CA LEU A 129 11.13 -10.06 -10.03
C LEU A 129 10.87 -8.69 -10.65
N SER A 130 9.62 -8.46 -11.04
CA SER A 130 9.12 -7.14 -11.42
C SER A 130 9.21 -6.18 -10.23
N CYS A 131 9.71 -4.96 -10.46
CA CYS A 131 9.97 -3.99 -9.42
C CYS A 131 9.13 -2.72 -9.60
N MET A 132 8.62 -2.21 -8.48
CA MET A 132 7.98 -0.91 -8.32
C MET A 132 8.88 -0.02 -7.47
N LEU A 133 9.19 1.18 -7.95
CA LEU A 133 9.81 2.21 -7.10
C LEU A 133 8.75 2.90 -6.25
N TYR A 134 8.99 3.07 -4.96
CA TYR A 134 8.12 3.83 -4.09
C TYR A 134 8.71 5.22 -3.82
N ASN A 135 8.10 6.24 -4.39
CA ASN A 135 8.42 7.65 -4.15
C ASN A 135 7.47 8.27 -3.14
N ASN A 136 7.99 8.62 -1.97
CA ASN A 136 7.24 9.33 -0.92
C ASN A 136 8.16 10.33 -0.19
N PRO A 137 8.42 11.49 -0.80
CA PRO A 137 9.28 12.50 -0.19
C PRO A 137 8.72 13.08 1.10
N VAL A 138 7.40 13.07 1.27
CA VAL A 138 6.74 13.56 2.50
C VAL A 138 7.10 12.72 3.70
N ALA A 139 7.10 11.38 3.55
CA ALA A 139 7.39 10.46 4.65
C ALA A 139 8.89 10.19 4.85
N TYR A 140 9.68 10.16 3.75
CA TYR A 140 11.06 9.68 3.79
C TYR A 140 12.10 10.74 3.46
N GLY A 141 11.68 11.95 3.05
CA GLY A 141 12.59 13.03 2.69
C GLY A 141 13.35 12.84 1.37
N THR A 142 13.42 11.63 0.84
CA THR A 142 14.02 11.32 -0.45
C THR A 142 12.99 11.47 -1.56
N ASP A 143 13.30 12.26 -2.59
CA ASP A 143 12.45 12.50 -3.74
C ASP A 143 13.12 12.05 -5.04
N PHE A 144 12.49 11.08 -5.72
CA PHE A 144 12.87 10.67 -7.06
C PHE A 144 12.15 11.55 -8.08
N LEU A 145 12.88 12.46 -8.70
CA LEU A 145 12.33 13.35 -9.71
C LEU A 145 11.93 12.58 -10.99
N PRO A 146 10.93 13.06 -11.75
CA PRO A 146 10.49 12.38 -12.97
C PRO A 146 11.60 12.02 -13.96
N ILE A 147 12.61 12.89 -14.11
CA ILE A 147 13.79 12.63 -14.97
C ILE A 147 14.66 11.49 -14.42
N GLN A 148 14.76 11.37 -13.10
CA GLN A 148 15.52 10.31 -12.44
C GLN A 148 14.79 8.95 -12.55
N ILE A 149 13.46 8.97 -12.48
CA ILE A 149 12.61 7.80 -12.73
C ILE A 149 12.79 7.34 -14.19
N GLN A 150 12.82 8.26 -15.14
CA GLN A 150 13.09 7.94 -16.55
C GLN A 150 14.47 7.30 -16.73
N GLU A 151 15.50 7.83 -16.08
CA GLU A 151 16.87 7.30 -16.13
C GLU A 151 16.92 5.85 -15.62
N LEU A 152 16.34 5.56 -14.45
CA LEU A 152 16.22 4.20 -13.91
C LEU A 152 15.44 3.26 -14.84
N ALA A 153 14.34 3.75 -15.43
CA ALA A 153 13.54 2.94 -16.34
C ALA A 153 14.24 2.59 -17.65
N ALA A 154 15.18 3.42 -18.09
CA ALA A 154 16.01 3.13 -19.26
C ALA A 154 17.11 2.10 -18.99
N GLU A 155 17.56 1.98 -17.75
CA GLU A 155 18.67 1.10 -17.35
C GLU A 155 18.21 -0.27 -16.83
N HIS A 156 16.97 -0.38 -16.29
CA HIS A 156 16.48 -1.59 -15.63
C HIS A 156 15.15 -2.06 -16.25
N GLU A 157 15.20 -3.16 -17.00
CA GLU A 157 14.01 -3.71 -17.69
C GLU A 157 12.94 -4.20 -16.69
N ASN A 158 13.33 -4.75 -15.54
CA ASN A 158 12.44 -5.23 -14.51
C ASN A 158 11.86 -4.12 -13.63
N PHE A 159 12.27 -2.86 -13.78
CA PHE A 159 11.60 -1.73 -13.18
C PHE A 159 10.36 -1.39 -14.01
N GLU A 160 9.19 -1.83 -13.57
CA GLU A 160 7.94 -1.81 -14.35
C GLU A 160 6.87 -0.88 -13.79
N ALA A 161 6.99 -0.42 -12.54
CA ALA A 161 5.98 0.42 -11.92
C ALA A 161 6.57 1.47 -10.97
N VAL A 162 5.80 2.56 -10.75
CA VAL A 162 6.08 3.59 -9.73
C VAL A 162 4.85 3.74 -8.83
N LYS A 163 5.05 3.73 -7.51
CA LYS A 163 4.08 4.25 -6.55
C LYS A 163 4.45 5.70 -6.25
N GLU A 164 3.60 6.63 -6.65
CA GLU A 164 3.79 8.06 -6.44
C GLU A 164 2.95 8.55 -5.26
N SER A 165 3.62 9.03 -4.23
CA SER A 165 3.02 9.49 -2.97
C SER A 165 3.54 10.85 -2.52
N SER A 166 3.97 11.70 -3.45
CA SER A 166 4.44 13.07 -3.13
C SER A 166 3.33 14.04 -2.74
N THR A 167 2.07 13.61 -2.79
CA THR A 167 0.86 14.45 -2.65
C THR A 167 0.61 15.43 -3.80
N ASP A 168 1.47 15.49 -4.78
CA ASP A 168 1.31 16.31 -5.99
C ASP A 168 0.98 15.44 -7.21
N VAL A 169 -0.29 15.36 -7.58
CA VAL A 169 -0.76 14.55 -8.72
C VAL A 169 -0.15 14.98 -10.06
N ARG A 170 0.37 16.22 -10.18
CA ARG A 170 1.08 16.69 -11.38
C ARG A 170 2.36 15.89 -11.63
N ARG A 171 2.92 15.25 -10.61
CA ARG A 171 4.07 14.34 -10.75
C ARG A 171 3.73 13.14 -11.63
N ILE A 172 2.52 12.60 -11.52
CA ILE A 172 2.03 11.50 -12.36
C ILE A 172 2.04 11.94 -13.84
N SER A 173 1.51 13.14 -14.14
CA SER A 173 1.56 13.70 -15.49
C SER A 173 3.01 13.87 -15.99
N ALA A 174 3.90 14.39 -15.15
CA ALA A 174 5.31 14.59 -15.51
C ALA A 174 6.03 13.27 -15.78
N ILE A 175 5.84 12.25 -14.93
CA ILE A 175 6.40 10.92 -15.17
C ILE A 175 5.83 10.34 -16.46
N ARG A 176 4.50 10.38 -16.65
CA ARG A 176 3.83 9.86 -17.85
C ARG A 176 4.34 10.53 -19.14
N ALA A 177 4.59 11.84 -19.10
CA ALA A 177 5.14 12.57 -20.25
C ALA A 177 6.55 12.10 -20.66
N LEU A 178 7.37 11.66 -19.69
CA LEU A 178 8.73 11.22 -19.93
C LEU A 178 8.83 9.73 -20.31
N VAL A 179 8.06 8.87 -19.65
CA VAL A 179 8.19 7.41 -19.81
C VAL A 179 7.08 6.79 -20.65
N GLY A 180 6.07 7.55 -21.03
CA GLY A 180 4.93 7.03 -21.79
C GLY A 180 4.24 5.87 -21.06
N ARG A 181 4.13 4.72 -21.71
CA ARG A 181 3.57 3.48 -21.15
C ARG A 181 4.64 2.48 -20.67
N ARG A 182 5.91 2.91 -20.59
CA ARG A 182 7.00 2.04 -20.13
C ARG A 182 6.84 1.63 -18.68
N LEU A 183 6.29 2.52 -17.85
CA LEU A 183 5.99 2.25 -16.44
C LEU A 183 4.49 2.37 -16.16
N GLU A 184 3.98 1.48 -15.33
CA GLU A 184 2.68 1.65 -14.71
C GLU A 184 2.79 2.58 -13.50
N ILE A 185 1.85 3.50 -13.33
CA ILE A 185 1.89 4.50 -12.26
C ILE A 185 0.75 4.26 -11.29
N PHE A 186 1.11 4.00 -10.04
CA PHE A 186 0.17 3.82 -8.95
C PHE A 186 0.15 5.06 -8.06
N VAL A 187 -1.04 5.54 -7.75
CA VAL A 187 -1.20 6.52 -6.68
C VAL A 187 -1.03 5.83 -5.33
N GLY A 188 -0.31 6.49 -4.42
CA GLY A 188 -0.08 5.98 -3.07
C GLY A 188 -0.58 6.93 -1.97
N VAL A 189 -1.47 7.85 -2.32
CA VAL A 189 -2.13 8.81 -1.42
C VAL A 189 -3.64 8.60 -1.60
N ASP A 190 -4.29 8.06 -0.57
CA ASP A 190 -5.66 7.56 -0.69
C ASP A 190 -6.66 8.66 -1.08
N ASP A 191 -6.53 9.85 -0.52
CA ASP A 191 -7.45 10.97 -0.76
C ASP A 191 -7.22 11.73 -2.08
N ALA A 192 -6.31 11.27 -2.92
CA ALA A 192 -6.07 11.84 -4.26
C ALA A 192 -6.32 10.83 -5.40
N VAL A 193 -7.03 9.74 -5.13
CA VAL A 193 -7.19 8.63 -6.09
C VAL A 193 -7.89 9.04 -7.37
N LEU A 194 -8.97 9.84 -7.31
CA LEU A 194 -9.70 10.26 -8.52
C LEU A 194 -8.89 11.25 -9.35
N GLU A 195 -8.25 12.21 -8.70
CA GLU A 195 -7.37 13.18 -9.37
C GLU A 195 -6.22 12.46 -10.07
N ALA A 196 -5.61 11.48 -9.40
CA ALA A 196 -4.52 10.67 -9.94
C ALA A 196 -4.95 9.84 -11.16
N ILE A 197 -6.13 9.23 -11.14
CA ILE A 197 -6.71 8.52 -12.29
C ILE A 197 -6.91 9.49 -13.45
N GLY A 198 -7.42 10.68 -13.18
CA GLY A 198 -7.65 11.73 -14.19
C GLY A 198 -6.38 12.17 -14.91
N VAL A 199 -5.21 12.04 -14.29
CA VAL A 199 -3.89 12.37 -14.87
C VAL A 199 -3.05 11.15 -15.28
N GLY A 200 -3.64 9.94 -15.27
CA GLY A 200 -3.05 8.75 -15.88
C GLY A 200 -2.50 7.70 -14.92
N ALA A 201 -2.89 7.70 -13.64
CA ALA A 201 -2.63 6.58 -12.76
C ALA A 201 -3.41 5.33 -13.23
N THR A 202 -2.76 4.17 -13.22
CA THR A 202 -3.29 2.89 -13.68
C THR A 202 -3.57 1.91 -12.54
N GLY A 203 -3.19 2.29 -11.32
CA GLY A 203 -3.42 1.52 -10.12
C GLY A 203 -3.39 2.39 -8.86
N TRP A 204 -3.74 1.76 -7.75
CA TRP A 204 -3.77 2.39 -6.44
C TRP A 204 -3.21 1.43 -5.39
N ILE A 205 -2.15 1.83 -4.69
CA ILE A 205 -1.68 1.14 -3.49
C ILE A 205 -2.42 1.76 -2.31
N ALA A 206 -3.46 1.09 -1.87
CA ALA A 206 -4.48 1.64 -1.00
C ALA A 206 -4.26 1.26 0.48
N GLY A 207 -4.35 2.22 1.37
CA GLY A 207 -4.34 2.00 2.82
C GLY A 207 -5.72 1.60 3.33
N LEU A 208 -6.73 2.38 3.02
CA LEU A 208 -8.08 2.19 3.54
C LEU A 208 -8.78 0.93 2.99
N ALA A 209 -8.30 0.37 1.88
CA ALA A 209 -8.78 -0.92 1.37
C ALA A 209 -8.63 -2.06 2.38
N ASN A 210 -7.77 -1.95 3.38
CA ASN A 210 -7.69 -2.92 4.49
C ASN A 210 -9.00 -3.05 5.28
N ALA A 211 -9.78 -2.00 5.35
CA ALA A 211 -11.06 -1.95 6.08
C ALA A 211 -12.27 -1.99 5.14
N LEU A 212 -12.19 -1.35 3.98
CA LEU A 212 -13.28 -1.11 3.05
C LEU A 212 -12.84 -1.42 1.60
N PRO A 213 -12.46 -2.69 1.32
CA PRO A 213 -11.91 -3.06 0.01
C PRO A 213 -12.89 -2.88 -1.14
N ARG A 214 -14.16 -3.20 -0.94
CA ARG A 214 -15.17 -3.11 -2.00
C ARG A 214 -15.37 -1.67 -2.46
N GLU A 215 -15.52 -0.75 -1.52
CA GLU A 215 -15.66 0.68 -1.80
C GLU A 215 -14.41 1.25 -2.48
N SER A 216 -13.23 0.79 -2.06
CA SER A 216 -11.97 1.17 -2.71
C SER A 216 -11.92 0.68 -4.16
N VAL A 217 -12.29 -0.57 -4.40
CA VAL A 217 -12.32 -1.18 -5.75
C VAL A 217 -13.41 -0.51 -6.62
N ASP A 218 -14.60 -0.26 -6.08
CA ASP A 218 -15.69 0.40 -6.80
C ASP A 218 -15.31 1.84 -7.17
N LEU A 219 -14.73 2.60 -6.23
CA LEU A 219 -14.26 3.97 -6.47
C LEU A 219 -13.23 4.01 -7.61
N PHE A 220 -12.23 3.13 -7.54
CA PHE A 220 -11.22 3.03 -8.58
C PHE A 220 -11.83 2.67 -9.93
N ASN A 221 -12.70 1.66 -9.98
CA ASN A 221 -13.34 1.19 -11.19
C ASN A 221 -14.27 2.25 -11.81
N PHE A 222 -15.01 3.00 -11.01
CA PHE A 222 -15.82 4.13 -11.52
C PHE A 222 -14.92 5.21 -12.11
N GLY A 223 -13.81 5.56 -11.44
CA GLY A 223 -12.85 6.53 -11.96
C GLY A 223 -12.27 6.13 -13.32
N VAL A 224 -11.74 4.90 -13.45
CA VAL A 224 -11.13 4.45 -14.72
C VAL A 224 -12.12 4.18 -15.84
N SER A 225 -13.40 3.90 -15.52
CA SER A 225 -14.44 3.68 -16.51
C SER A 225 -15.16 4.95 -16.96
N GLY A 226 -14.76 6.11 -16.45
CA GLY A 226 -15.35 7.41 -16.79
C GLY A 226 -16.75 7.64 -16.20
N LYS A 227 -17.15 6.88 -15.18
CA LYS A 227 -18.39 7.06 -14.43
C LYS A 227 -18.21 8.16 -13.37
N GLY A 228 -18.05 9.40 -13.86
CA GLY A 228 -17.62 10.52 -13.05
C GLY A 228 -18.59 10.88 -11.91
N GLU A 229 -19.90 10.80 -12.15
CA GLU A 229 -20.90 11.12 -11.12
C GLU A 229 -20.89 10.07 -10.00
N GLU A 230 -20.91 8.78 -10.35
CA GLU A 230 -20.89 7.68 -9.37
C GLU A 230 -19.56 7.68 -8.60
N ALA A 231 -18.45 7.93 -9.30
CA ALA A 231 -17.14 8.06 -8.67
C ALA A 231 -17.12 9.21 -7.67
N PHE A 232 -17.64 10.39 -8.04
CA PHE A 232 -17.64 11.57 -7.20
C PHE A 232 -18.56 11.42 -5.98
N GLN A 233 -19.74 10.80 -6.13
CA GLN A 233 -20.65 10.53 -5.02
C GLN A 233 -20.01 9.59 -3.99
N LEU A 234 -19.41 8.49 -4.47
CA LEU A 234 -18.69 7.54 -3.60
C LEU A 234 -17.48 8.19 -2.93
N TYR A 235 -16.69 8.97 -3.69
CA TYR A 235 -15.51 9.67 -3.18
C TYR A 235 -15.85 10.68 -2.09
N ARG A 236 -16.89 11.49 -2.27
CA ARG A 236 -17.34 12.47 -1.25
C ARG A 236 -17.69 11.80 0.09
N TRP A 237 -18.38 10.67 0.03
CA TRP A 237 -18.68 9.90 1.23
C TRP A 237 -17.40 9.34 1.87
N PHE A 238 -16.49 8.82 1.04
CA PHE A 238 -15.31 8.11 1.46
C PHE A 238 -14.17 9.03 1.94
N LEU A 239 -14.15 10.26 1.49
CA LEU A 239 -13.05 11.21 1.67
C LEU A 239 -12.62 11.44 3.13
N PRO A 240 -13.52 11.55 4.14
CA PRO A 240 -13.09 11.67 5.53
C PRO A 240 -12.27 10.48 6.03
N LEU A 241 -12.56 9.27 5.52
CA LEU A 241 -11.82 8.04 5.86
C LEU A 241 -10.53 7.93 5.04
N LEU A 242 -10.54 8.26 3.74
CA LEU A 242 -9.35 8.26 2.88
C LEU A 242 -8.27 9.20 3.43
N ARG A 243 -8.65 10.34 4.00
CA ARG A 243 -7.74 11.29 4.64
C ARG A 243 -7.03 10.75 5.88
N MET A 244 -7.52 9.69 6.47
CA MET A 244 -6.84 9.02 7.59
C MET A 244 -5.51 8.37 7.15
N ASP A 245 -5.35 8.03 5.87
CA ASP A 245 -4.09 7.50 5.33
C ASP A 245 -3.02 8.58 5.09
N THR A 246 -3.39 9.86 5.17
CA THR A 246 -2.50 10.98 4.80
C THR A 246 -1.87 11.71 6.00
N THR A 247 -2.04 11.19 7.19
CA THR A 247 -1.55 11.79 8.44
C THR A 247 -0.37 11.00 9.03
N PRO A 248 0.45 11.59 9.90
CA PRO A 248 1.60 10.86 10.50
C PRO A 248 1.22 9.61 11.28
N ASN A 249 0.02 9.56 11.87
CA ASN A 249 -0.50 8.42 12.64
C ASN A 249 -1.42 7.49 11.81
N PHE A 250 -1.29 7.51 10.47
CA PHE A 250 -2.13 6.75 9.54
C PHE A 250 -2.22 5.25 9.85
N VAL A 251 -1.15 4.64 10.36
CA VAL A 251 -1.17 3.21 10.74
C VAL A 251 -2.20 2.95 11.83
N GLN A 252 -2.19 3.76 12.89
CA GLN A 252 -3.13 3.67 14.00
C GLN A 252 -4.56 3.92 13.53
N LEU A 253 -4.74 4.94 12.68
CA LEU A 253 -6.04 5.33 12.15
C LEU A 253 -6.64 4.24 11.25
N ILE A 254 -5.90 3.71 10.30
CA ILE A 254 -6.37 2.63 9.41
C ILE A 254 -6.71 1.37 10.21
N LYS A 255 -5.87 0.98 11.16
CA LYS A 255 -6.16 -0.15 12.05
C LYS A 255 -7.38 0.08 12.93
N LEU A 256 -7.61 1.32 13.37
CA LEU A 256 -8.84 1.66 14.09
C LEU A 256 -10.07 1.53 13.18
N VAL A 257 -10.01 1.99 11.92
CA VAL A 257 -11.11 1.76 10.96
C VAL A 257 -11.36 0.26 10.78
N GLN A 258 -10.31 -0.57 10.63
CA GLN A 258 -10.47 -2.02 10.55
C GLN A 258 -11.20 -2.59 11.79
N ALA A 259 -10.82 -2.17 12.99
CA ALA A 259 -11.46 -2.61 14.22
C ALA A 259 -12.94 -2.18 14.30
N GLU A 260 -13.26 -0.94 13.92
CA GLU A 260 -14.63 -0.40 13.96
C GLU A 260 -15.55 -1.04 12.88
N VAL A 261 -15.01 -1.57 11.79
CA VAL A 261 -15.78 -2.38 10.80
C VAL A 261 -15.79 -3.88 11.13
N GLY A 262 -15.19 -4.29 12.25
CA GLY A 262 -15.16 -5.68 12.67
C GLY A 262 -14.09 -6.55 11.99
N ILE A 263 -13.07 -5.94 11.39
CA ILE A 263 -11.99 -6.63 10.70
C ILE A 263 -10.66 -6.38 11.43
N GLY A 264 -10.23 -7.31 12.28
CA GLY A 264 -8.96 -7.21 12.99
C GLY A 264 -9.00 -6.37 14.26
N ASN A 265 -7.92 -5.67 14.56
CA ASN A 265 -7.77 -4.88 15.79
C ASN A 265 -6.87 -3.66 15.57
N ALA A 266 -6.88 -2.73 16.55
CA ALA A 266 -6.13 -1.47 16.48
C ALA A 266 -4.69 -1.56 17.01
N ARG A 267 -4.18 -2.73 17.40
CA ARG A 267 -2.87 -2.90 18.03
C ARG A 267 -1.74 -2.52 17.08
N VAL A 268 -0.80 -1.75 17.60
CA VAL A 268 0.43 -1.34 16.90
C VAL A 268 1.65 -1.70 17.75
N ARG A 269 2.82 -1.81 17.11
CA ARG A 269 4.10 -2.02 17.83
C ARG A 269 4.80 -0.71 18.11
N SER A 270 5.43 -0.62 19.27
CA SER A 270 6.32 0.49 19.61
C SER A 270 7.36 0.74 18.50
N PRO A 271 7.70 2.00 18.21
CA PRO A 271 7.39 3.21 18.97
C PRO A 271 5.97 3.77 18.76
N ARG A 272 5.15 3.17 17.87
CA ARG A 272 3.74 3.57 17.75
C ARG A 272 2.97 3.17 19.02
N LEU A 273 2.01 4.01 19.38
CA LEU A 273 1.07 3.76 20.45
C LEU A 273 -0.35 3.77 19.89
N GLU A 274 -1.24 2.99 20.48
CA GLU A 274 -2.67 3.05 20.15
C GLU A 274 -3.24 4.43 20.49
N LEU A 275 -4.28 4.86 19.75
CA LEU A 275 -4.98 6.10 20.05
C LEU A 275 -5.70 6.00 21.38
N VAL A 276 -5.71 7.07 22.17
CA VAL A 276 -6.34 7.15 23.48
C VAL A 276 -7.05 8.49 23.68
N GLY A 277 -7.92 8.56 24.70
CA GLY A 277 -8.57 9.81 25.10
C GLY A 277 -9.36 10.48 23.99
N ASP A 278 -9.29 11.80 23.92
CA ASP A 278 -10.06 12.63 22.99
C ASP A 278 -9.73 12.33 21.51
N GLU A 279 -8.48 12.01 21.18
CA GLU A 279 -8.08 11.65 19.82
C GLU A 279 -8.81 10.38 19.35
N LEU A 280 -8.88 9.36 20.22
CA LEU A 280 -9.60 8.12 19.93
C LEU A 280 -11.10 8.39 19.72
N GLU A 281 -11.74 9.15 20.60
CA GLU A 281 -13.18 9.38 20.52
C GLU A 281 -13.56 10.28 19.32
N GLN A 282 -12.76 11.28 19.01
CA GLN A 282 -12.94 12.09 17.79
C GLN A 282 -12.81 11.24 16.53
N THR A 283 -11.79 10.39 16.46
CA THR A 283 -11.58 9.49 15.32
C THR A 283 -12.74 8.49 15.19
N ARG A 284 -13.18 7.88 16.28
CA ARG A 284 -14.35 6.99 16.29
C ARG A 284 -15.61 7.68 15.81
N THR A 285 -15.82 8.94 16.19
CA THR A 285 -16.97 9.73 15.74
C THR A 285 -16.95 9.87 14.22
N ILE A 286 -15.81 10.25 13.62
CA ILE A 286 -15.67 10.36 12.16
C ILE A 286 -15.97 9.01 11.49
N ILE A 287 -15.42 7.91 12.02
CA ILE A 287 -15.63 6.56 11.47
C ILE A 287 -17.11 6.18 11.55
N ARG A 288 -17.76 6.34 12.70
CA ARG A 288 -19.18 5.99 12.90
C ARG A 288 -20.09 6.81 12.00
N ASP A 289 -19.83 8.11 11.86
CA ASP A 289 -20.60 8.98 10.98
C ASP A 289 -20.47 8.54 9.52
N ALA A 290 -19.26 8.23 9.07
CA ALA A 290 -19.04 7.70 7.73
C ALA A 290 -19.78 6.35 7.53
N LEU A 291 -19.65 5.41 8.46
CA LEU A 291 -20.30 4.10 8.37
C LEU A 291 -21.83 4.19 8.41
N ARG A 292 -22.39 5.14 9.18
CA ARG A 292 -23.85 5.40 9.24
C ARG A 292 -24.43 5.79 7.89
N PHE A 293 -23.67 6.52 7.08
CA PHE A 293 -24.09 7.01 5.76
C PHE A 293 -23.45 6.21 4.61
N ARG A 294 -22.96 4.99 4.89
CA ARG A 294 -22.36 4.11 3.88
C ARG A 294 -23.35 3.83 2.74
N PRO A 295 -22.96 4.01 1.46
CA PRO A 295 -23.85 3.80 0.32
C PRO A 295 -24.41 2.37 0.27
N GLN A 296 -25.73 2.26 0.06
CA GLN A 296 -26.43 0.96 -0.05
C GLN A 296 -26.14 0.32 -1.42
N GLY A 297 -25.18 -0.45 -1.56
CA GLY A 297 -24.72 -1.15 -2.79
C GLY A 297 -23.45 -1.89 -2.50
N ALA A 298 -22.71 -1.38 -1.52
CA ALA A 298 -21.50 -1.99 -0.98
C ALA A 298 -21.77 -3.05 0.11
N MET A 299 -23.04 -3.27 0.52
CA MET A 299 -23.39 -4.06 1.72
C MET A 299 -23.61 -5.56 1.51
N SER A 300 -23.41 -6.15 0.33
CA SER A 300 -23.59 -7.60 0.18
C SER A 300 -22.27 -8.34 0.35
N SER A 301 -21.92 -8.68 1.57
CA SER A 301 -21.14 -9.81 2.08
C SER A 301 -20.23 -9.48 3.28
N VAL A 302 -20.78 -8.95 4.35
CA VAL A 302 -20.15 -9.07 5.68
C VAL A 302 -20.96 -10.05 6.50
N SER A 303 -20.68 -11.34 6.30
CA SER A 303 -21.01 -12.37 7.26
C SER A 303 -19.74 -13.19 7.47
N LEU A 304 -18.84 -12.67 8.24
CA LEU A 304 -17.90 -13.52 8.96
C LEU A 304 -18.69 -14.05 10.17
N ARG A 305 -19.05 -15.32 10.07
CA ARG A 305 -19.80 -16.05 11.09
C ARG A 305 -19.10 -15.92 12.45
N GLU A 306 -19.86 -15.44 13.43
CA GLU A 306 -19.61 -15.76 14.83
C GLU A 306 -19.50 -17.29 14.96
N LYS A 307 -18.32 -17.75 15.31
CA LYS A 307 -18.08 -19.00 16.02
C LYS A 307 -16.71 -18.96 16.68
#